data_1846be6a501a7d6da8840d7a3935d435
#
_entry.id   1846be6a501a7d6da8840d7a3935d435
#
_cell.length_a   1.000
_cell.length_b   1.000
_cell.length_c   1.000
_cell.angle_alpha   90.00
_cell.angle_beta   90.00
_cell.angle_gamma   90.00
#
_symmetry.space_group_name_H-M   'P 1'
#
loop_
_entity.id
_entity.type
_entity.pdbx_description
1 polymer ?
#
loop_
_entity_poly.entity_id
_entity_poly.type
_entity_poly.pdbx_seq_one_letter_code
_entity_poly.pdbx_strand_id
1 'polypeptide(L)'
;MKIVINKAYGGFTFPNEYLKPDDEWALVQEDLRLDSELIELVEKGCSNPDLAVVEIPEEATDWELEEYDGWESIIYVLDGKLCRV
;
A
#
# COMPACT_ATOMS: atom_id res chain seq x y z
N MET A 1 -8.55 6.69 4.85
CA MET A 1 -7.36 5.91 5.25
C MET A 1 -6.45 5.76 4.05
N LYS A 2 -5.19 6.09 4.22
CA LYS A 2 -4.19 5.99 3.15
C LYS A 2 -3.42 4.69 3.25
N ILE A 3 -3.15 4.07 2.11
CA ILE A 3 -2.46 2.78 2.02
C ILE A 3 -1.43 2.87 0.89
N VAL A 4 -0.22 2.39 1.15
CA VAL A 4 0.84 2.32 0.14
C VAL A 4 0.72 1.00 -0.62
N ILE A 5 0.67 1.07 -1.94
CA ILE A 5 0.62 -0.11 -2.80
C ILE A 5 1.66 0.00 -3.92
N ASN A 6 1.95 -1.13 -4.53
CA ASN A 6 2.85 -1.21 -5.66
C ASN A 6 2.05 -1.23 -6.97
N LYS A 7 2.28 -0.27 -7.85
CA LYS A 7 1.58 -0.17 -9.14
C LYS A 7 2.51 -0.48 -10.30
N ALA A 8 3.18 -1.62 -10.19
CA ALA A 8 4.02 -2.13 -11.26
C ALA A 8 4.16 -3.63 -11.10
N TYR A 9 4.51 -4.31 -12.17
CA TYR A 9 4.81 -5.73 -12.09
C TYR A 9 6.16 -5.93 -11.41
N GLY A 10 6.33 -7.04 -10.73
CA GLY A 10 7.58 -7.40 -10.07
C GLY A 10 7.54 -7.45 -8.54
N GLY A 11 6.49 -6.88 -7.94
CA GLY A 11 6.30 -6.98 -6.50
C GLY A 11 6.69 -5.74 -5.71
N PHE A 12 6.19 -5.68 -4.50
CA PHE A 12 6.40 -4.56 -3.59
C PHE A 12 7.80 -4.59 -3.00
N THR A 13 8.50 -3.46 -3.02
CA THR A 13 9.74 -3.28 -2.28
C THR A 13 9.72 -1.94 -1.58
N PHE A 14 10.31 -1.89 -0.38
CA PHE A 14 10.43 -0.64 0.35
C PHE A 14 11.43 0.29 -0.34
N PRO A 15 11.17 1.61 -0.32
CA PRO A 15 12.19 2.55 -0.82
C PRO A 15 13.40 2.56 0.10
N ASN A 16 14.56 2.91 -0.46
CA ASN A 16 15.81 2.94 0.30
C ASN A 16 15.76 3.91 1.48
N GLU A 17 14.94 4.93 1.39
CA GLU A 17 14.79 5.94 2.44
C GLU A 17 14.03 5.45 3.66
N TYR A 18 13.31 4.34 3.51
CA TYR A 18 12.51 3.80 4.60
C TYR A 18 13.36 2.84 5.43
N LEU A 19 13.73 3.26 6.64
CA LEU A 19 14.72 2.58 7.46
C LEU A 19 14.14 1.67 8.54
N LYS A 20 12.83 1.61 8.67
CA LYS A 20 12.21 0.94 9.80
C LYS A 20 12.34 -0.58 9.85
N PRO A 21 11.97 -1.34 8.83
CA PRO A 21 12.04 -2.79 9.01
C PRO A 21 13.41 -3.35 8.61
N ASP A 22 14.06 -3.98 9.56
CA ASP A 22 15.22 -4.82 9.30
C ASP A 22 14.80 -6.23 8.90
N ASP A 23 13.53 -6.50 8.87
CA ASP A 23 12.98 -7.83 8.71
C ASP A 23 12.33 -7.97 7.35
N GLU A 24 12.78 -8.93 6.55
CA GLU A 24 12.20 -9.21 5.24
C GLU A 24 10.72 -9.60 5.34
N TRP A 25 10.30 -10.16 6.47
CA TRP A 25 8.91 -10.51 6.71
C TRP A 25 8.00 -9.29 6.72
N ALA A 26 8.56 -8.12 7.03
CA ALA A 26 7.81 -6.88 7.02
C ALA A 26 7.28 -6.54 5.63
N LEU A 27 7.89 -7.07 4.58
CA LEU A 27 7.47 -6.81 3.21
C LEU A 27 6.03 -7.28 2.93
N VAL A 28 5.56 -8.27 3.66
CA VAL A 28 4.22 -8.82 3.48
C VAL A 28 3.24 -8.33 4.54
N GLN A 29 3.68 -7.47 5.44
CA GLN A 29 2.83 -6.97 6.53
C GLN A 29 1.96 -5.82 6.04
N GLU A 30 0.66 -6.01 6.08
CA GLU A 30 -0.28 -4.96 5.68
C GLU A 30 -0.16 -3.72 6.56
N ASP A 31 0.17 -3.89 7.84
CA ASP A 31 0.30 -2.79 8.79
C ASP A 31 1.34 -1.76 8.37
N LEU A 32 2.44 -2.19 7.74
CA LEU A 32 3.49 -1.28 7.31
C LEU A 32 3.06 -0.41 6.14
N ARG A 33 2.10 -0.86 5.36
CA ARG A 33 1.54 -0.06 4.27
C ARG A 33 0.70 1.10 4.77
N LEU A 34 0.32 1.06 6.03
CA LEU A 34 -0.44 2.11 6.72
C LEU A 34 0.47 3.03 7.53
N ASP A 35 1.77 2.76 7.57
CA ASP A 35 2.71 3.54 8.35
C ASP A 35 2.82 4.96 7.78
N SER A 36 2.58 5.95 8.63
CA SER A 36 2.58 7.36 8.22
C SER A 36 3.92 7.81 7.63
N GLU A 37 5.02 7.26 8.11
CA GLU A 37 6.34 7.60 7.60
C GLU A 37 6.53 7.10 6.16
N LEU A 38 6.10 5.88 5.89
CA LEU A 38 6.16 5.33 4.53
C LEU A 38 5.23 6.10 3.59
N ILE A 39 4.02 6.39 4.03
CA ILE A 39 3.05 7.17 3.25
C ILE A 39 3.66 8.52 2.87
N GLU A 40 4.26 9.20 3.82
CA GLU A 40 4.87 10.50 3.60
C GLU A 40 6.01 10.43 2.59
N LEU A 41 6.88 9.42 2.71
CA LEU A 41 7.98 9.21 1.77
C LEU A 41 7.46 9.01 0.34
N VAL A 42 6.43 8.19 0.17
CA VAL A 42 5.87 7.93 -1.15
C VAL A 42 5.22 9.18 -1.72
N GLU A 43 4.51 9.95 -0.91
CA GLU A 43 3.88 11.19 -1.36
C GLU A 43 4.87 12.25 -1.79
N LYS A 44 6.04 12.30 -1.16
CA LYS A 44 7.12 13.22 -1.53
C LYS A 44 7.90 12.79 -2.76
N GLY A 45 7.80 11.54 -3.12
CA GLY A 45 8.64 10.93 -4.15
C GLY A 45 9.85 10.26 -3.53
N CYS A 46 9.91 8.95 -3.62
CA CYS A 46 10.97 8.14 -3.04
C CYS A 46 11.76 7.42 -4.12
N SER A 47 12.76 6.63 -3.71
CA SER A 47 13.60 5.88 -4.65
C SER A 47 12.85 4.79 -5.42
N ASN A 48 11.68 4.38 -4.95
CA ASN A 48 10.84 3.42 -5.67
C ASN A 48 9.65 4.14 -6.31
N PRO A 49 9.74 4.49 -7.61
CA PRO A 49 8.68 5.26 -8.27
C PRO A 49 7.42 4.45 -8.56
N ASP A 50 7.47 3.13 -8.36
CA ASP A 50 6.32 2.26 -8.59
C ASP A 50 5.33 2.26 -7.44
N LEU A 51 5.71 2.80 -6.29
CA LEU A 51 4.82 2.91 -5.15
C LEU A 51 3.87 4.08 -5.30
N ALA A 52 2.65 3.88 -4.83
CA ALA A 52 1.62 4.91 -4.84
C ALA A 52 0.84 4.86 -3.53
N VAL A 53 0.31 6.00 -3.13
CA VAL A 53 -0.61 6.08 -2.00
C VAL A 53 -2.02 6.12 -2.56
N VAL A 54 -2.86 5.19 -2.12
CA VAL A 54 -4.28 5.19 -2.44
C VAL A 54 -5.06 5.50 -1.18
N GLU A 55 -6.22 6.08 -1.34
CA GLU A 55 -7.06 6.44 -0.21
C GLU A 55 -8.41 5.77 -0.33
N ILE A 56 -8.86 5.13 0.76
CA ILE A 56 -10.20 4.56 0.84
C ILE A 56 -10.99 5.32 1.89
N PRO A 57 -12.34 5.39 1.74
CA PRO A 57 -13.17 6.08 2.72
C PRO A 57 -13.05 5.46 4.10
N GLU A 58 -13.11 6.30 5.13
CA GLU A 58 -13.07 5.80 6.51
C GLU A 58 -14.32 4.99 6.85
N GLU A 59 -15.40 5.22 6.13
CA GLU A 59 -16.65 4.47 6.29
C GLU A 59 -16.57 3.06 5.73
N ALA A 60 -15.52 2.72 5.00
CA ALA A 60 -15.33 1.37 4.49
C ALA A 60 -15.29 0.38 5.65
N THR A 61 -16.10 -0.69 5.55
CA THR A 61 -16.23 -1.66 6.63
C THR A 61 -15.19 -2.75 6.57
N ASP A 62 -14.54 -2.92 5.42
CA ASP A 62 -13.53 -3.95 5.23
C ASP A 62 -12.68 -3.59 4.03
N TRP A 63 -11.44 -4.07 4.02
CA TRP A 63 -10.59 -3.88 2.86
C TRP A 63 -9.57 -5.02 2.79
N GLU A 64 -9.09 -5.32 1.57
CA GLU A 64 -8.06 -6.30 1.39
C GLU A 64 -7.19 -5.95 0.18
N LEU A 65 -5.94 -6.40 0.23
CA LEU A 65 -4.98 -6.20 -0.83
C LEU A 65 -5.15 -7.30 -1.87
N GLU A 66 -5.24 -6.90 -3.13
CA GLU A 66 -5.27 -7.81 -4.26
C GLU A 66 -4.00 -7.60 -5.09
N GLU A 67 -3.41 -8.69 -5.59
CA GLU A 67 -2.14 -8.61 -6.29
C GLU A 67 -2.20 -9.48 -7.55
N TYR A 68 -1.63 -8.95 -8.64
CA TYR A 68 -1.49 -9.69 -9.90
C TYR A 68 -0.07 -9.42 -10.45
N ASP A 69 0.79 -10.43 -10.43
CA ASP A 69 2.19 -10.33 -10.86
C ASP A 69 2.94 -9.18 -10.20
N GLY A 70 2.62 -8.88 -8.96
CA GLY A 70 3.20 -7.78 -8.22
C GLY A 70 2.42 -6.47 -8.30
N TRP A 71 1.57 -6.31 -9.30
CA TRP A 71 0.71 -5.13 -9.39
C TRP A 71 -0.42 -5.24 -8.37
N GLU A 72 -0.52 -4.25 -7.49
CA GLU A 72 -1.44 -4.30 -6.36
C GLU A 72 -2.62 -3.35 -6.53
N SER A 73 -3.72 -3.71 -5.91
CA SER A 73 -4.89 -2.84 -5.78
C SER A 73 -5.57 -3.15 -4.46
N ILE A 74 -6.45 -2.24 -4.02
CA ILE A 74 -7.21 -2.42 -2.79
C ILE A 74 -8.68 -2.60 -3.16
N ILE A 75 -9.28 -3.66 -2.60
CA ILE A 75 -10.71 -3.87 -2.68
C ILE A 75 -11.28 -3.53 -1.31
N TYR A 76 -12.34 -2.76 -1.28
CA TYR A 76 -12.98 -2.40 -0.02
C TYR A 76 -14.50 -2.45 -0.16
N VAL A 77 -15.18 -2.51 0.97
CA VAL A 77 -16.65 -2.56 1.02
C VAL A 77 -17.15 -1.22 1.55
N LEU A 78 -18.01 -0.57 0.79
CA LEU A 78 -18.66 0.67 1.18
C LEU A 78 -20.15 0.56 0.91
N ASP A 79 -20.96 0.74 1.95
CA ASP A 79 -22.41 0.62 1.85
C ASP A 79 -22.87 -0.72 1.25
N GLY A 80 -22.16 -1.80 1.62
CA GLY A 80 -22.47 -3.15 1.14
C GLY A 80 -22.02 -3.44 -0.28
N LYS A 81 -21.27 -2.53 -0.91
CA LYS A 81 -20.79 -2.69 -2.28
C LYS A 81 -19.29 -2.85 -2.31
N LEU A 82 -18.80 -3.72 -3.19
CA LEU A 82 -17.38 -3.87 -3.44
C LEU A 82 -16.88 -2.74 -4.32
N CYS A 83 -15.82 -2.09 -3.87
CA CYS A 83 -15.15 -1.02 -4.61
C CYS A 83 -13.67 -1.36 -4.76
N ARG A 84 -13.04 -0.82 -5.78
CA ARG A 84 -11.61 -1.05 -6.04
C ARG A 84 -10.90 0.28 -6.29
N VAL A 85 -9.71 0.35 -5.75
CA VAL A 85 -8.84 1.52 -5.94
C VAL A 85 -7.45 1.11 -6.38
#